data_711bc8ef7ff86e11554d2d5b8ce24cc8
#
_entry.id   711bc8ef7ff86e11554d2d5b8ce24cc8
#
_cell.length_a   1.000
_cell.length_b   1.000
_cell.length_c   1.000
_cell.angle_alpha   90.00
_cell.angle_beta   90.00
_cell.angle_gamma   90.00
#
_symmetry.space_group_name_H-M   'P 1'
#
loop_
_entity.id
_entity.type
_entity.pdbx_description
1 polymer ?
#
loop_
_entity_poly.entity_id
_entity_poly.type
_entity_poly.pdbx_seq_one_letter_code
_entity_poly.pdbx_strand_id
1 'polypeptide(L)'
;PVHLRLRVPGWAACGHIKGAGADRELTAADAGTYLDILVEDLQNMDVQLNLDMKIRYTVANNMVEETVGQAAIERGPLVYCCESVDTHASTLDDIYLDLNAEFVPVEFEIEGRKMTALETEEYTIDRSEFDRNALYQPLKYHGMSKKHVRLIPYYAWDNRDYGEMRIWFPIAYTV
;
A
#
# COMPACT_ATOMS: atom_id res chain seq x y z
N PRO A 1 12.22 -29.27 -26.55
CA PRO A 1 11.29 -28.32 -25.95
C PRO A 1 11.29 -28.43 -24.41
N VAL A 2 11.17 -27.32 -23.72
CA VAL A 2 11.12 -27.24 -22.27
C VAL A 2 9.86 -26.48 -21.86
N HIS A 3 9.20 -26.91 -20.80
CA HIS A 3 8.10 -26.18 -20.19
C HIS A 3 8.61 -25.16 -19.17
N LEU A 4 8.42 -23.87 -19.44
CA LEU A 4 8.65 -22.79 -18.50
C LEU A 4 7.34 -22.50 -17.75
N ARG A 5 7.34 -22.71 -16.43
CA ARG A 5 6.19 -22.45 -15.58
C ARG A 5 6.43 -21.19 -14.75
N LEU A 6 5.70 -20.13 -15.06
CA LEU A 6 5.77 -18.84 -14.36
C LEU A 6 4.58 -18.67 -13.44
N ARG A 7 4.83 -18.39 -12.17
CA ARG A 7 3.76 -18.13 -11.22
C ARG A 7 3.24 -16.70 -11.36
N VAL A 8 1.93 -16.57 -11.53
CA VAL A 8 1.23 -15.29 -11.38
C VAL A 8 0.80 -15.16 -9.93
N PRO A 9 1.29 -14.18 -9.17
CA PRO A 9 0.90 -14.00 -7.76
C PRO A 9 -0.60 -13.69 -7.61
N GLY A 10 -1.19 -14.05 -6.48
CA GLY A 10 -2.62 -13.81 -6.22
C GLY A 10 -3.03 -12.33 -6.17
N TRP A 11 -2.08 -11.42 -5.92
CA TRP A 11 -2.31 -9.98 -5.95
C TRP A 11 -2.30 -9.38 -7.37
N ALA A 12 -1.77 -10.10 -8.38
CA ALA A 12 -1.63 -9.62 -9.75
C ALA A 12 -2.89 -9.93 -10.56
N ALA A 13 -3.89 -9.07 -10.45
CA ALA A 13 -5.17 -9.23 -11.17
C ALA A 13 -5.09 -8.85 -12.65
N CYS A 14 -4.01 -8.23 -13.10
CA CYS A 14 -3.72 -7.88 -14.50
C CYS A 14 -2.22 -7.76 -14.73
N GLY A 15 -1.83 -7.77 -15.99
CA GLY A 15 -0.45 -7.73 -16.43
C GLY A 15 -0.34 -8.19 -17.87
N HIS A 16 0.87 -8.39 -18.34
CA HIS A 16 1.13 -8.85 -19.70
C HIS A 16 2.32 -9.81 -19.71
N ILE A 17 2.21 -10.87 -20.46
CA ILE A 17 3.32 -11.78 -20.76
C ILE A 17 3.67 -11.72 -22.23
N LYS A 18 4.97 -11.62 -22.55
CA LYS A 18 5.50 -11.59 -23.91
C LYS A 18 6.78 -12.39 -24.02
N GLY A 19 6.94 -13.11 -25.13
CA GLY A 19 8.14 -13.86 -25.47
C GLY A 19 7.94 -15.37 -25.47
N ALA A 20 8.90 -16.12 -26.07
CA ALA A 20 8.85 -17.57 -26.24
C ALA A 20 7.53 -18.09 -26.85
N GLY A 21 6.95 -17.35 -27.81
CA GLY A 21 5.69 -17.71 -28.45
C GLY A 21 4.42 -17.31 -27.67
N ALA A 22 4.55 -16.77 -26.47
CA ALA A 22 3.46 -16.18 -25.72
C ALA A 22 3.38 -14.67 -25.95
N ASP A 23 2.19 -14.13 -26.18
CA ASP A 23 1.90 -12.70 -26.21
C ASP A 23 0.44 -12.50 -25.83
N ARG A 24 0.17 -12.25 -24.53
CA ARG A 24 -1.20 -12.06 -24.06
C ARG A 24 -1.30 -11.24 -22.77
N GLU A 25 -2.44 -10.60 -22.60
CA GLU A 25 -2.84 -9.98 -21.36
C GLU A 25 -3.16 -11.03 -20.29
N LEU A 26 -2.82 -10.71 -19.04
CA LEU A 26 -3.21 -11.45 -17.85
C LEU A 26 -4.49 -10.86 -17.27
N THR A 27 -5.31 -11.73 -16.73
CA THR A 27 -6.59 -11.39 -16.13
C THR A 27 -6.66 -11.86 -14.68
N ALA A 28 -7.71 -11.49 -13.97
CA ALA A 28 -7.96 -11.98 -12.61
C ALA A 28 -8.03 -13.51 -12.51
N ALA A 29 -8.38 -14.21 -13.60
CA ALA A 29 -8.41 -15.68 -13.64
C ALA A 29 -7.01 -16.31 -13.61
N ASP A 30 -5.98 -15.56 -14.02
CA ASP A 30 -4.57 -16.01 -13.97
C ASP A 30 -3.98 -15.83 -12.58
N ALA A 31 -4.55 -14.97 -11.74
CA ALA A 31 -4.05 -14.67 -10.40
C ALA A 31 -4.01 -15.94 -9.53
N GLY A 32 -2.87 -16.19 -8.88
CA GLY A 32 -2.66 -17.37 -8.04
C GLY A 32 -2.34 -18.66 -8.80
N THR A 33 -2.26 -18.62 -10.14
CA THR A 33 -2.01 -19.80 -10.99
C THR A 33 -0.57 -19.81 -11.56
N TYR A 34 -0.30 -20.79 -12.39
CA TYR A 34 0.92 -20.89 -13.17
C TYR A 34 0.62 -20.79 -14.66
N LEU A 35 1.40 -19.96 -15.36
CA LEU A 35 1.44 -19.94 -16.81
C LEU A 35 2.41 -21.05 -17.26
N ASP A 36 1.97 -21.88 -18.19
CA ASP A 36 2.80 -22.93 -18.80
C ASP A 36 3.14 -22.50 -20.23
N ILE A 37 4.42 -22.29 -20.53
CA ILE A 37 4.92 -21.83 -21.82
C ILE A 37 5.85 -22.89 -22.38
N LEU A 38 5.52 -23.41 -23.55
CA LEU A 38 6.42 -24.30 -24.28
C LEU A 38 7.52 -23.50 -24.97
N VAL A 39 8.77 -23.70 -24.52
CA VAL A 39 9.94 -23.07 -25.11
C VAL A 39 10.63 -24.06 -26.03
N GLU A 40 10.66 -23.77 -27.32
CA GLU A 40 11.28 -24.62 -28.33
C GLU A 40 12.76 -24.32 -28.48
N ASP A 41 13.17 -23.05 -28.36
CA ASP A 41 14.57 -22.60 -28.48
C ASP A 41 15.02 -21.93 -27.19
N LEU A 42 15.87 -22.65 -26.42
CA LEU A 42 16.42 -22.15 -25.16
C LEU A 42 17.55 -21.12 -25.37
N GLN A 43 18.15 -21.03 -26.55
CA GLN A 43 19.25 -20.09 -26.79
C GLN A 43 18.76 -18.67 -27.08
N ASN A 44 17.53 -18.56 -27.58
CA ASN A 44 16.87 -17.27 -27.88
C ASN A 44 15.63 -17.05 -27.03
N MET A 45 15.62 -17.57 -25.81
CA MET A 45 14.52 -17.40 -24.87
C MET A 45 14.60 -16.03 -24.19
N ASP A 46 13.71 -15.13 -24.56
CA ASP A 46 13.40 -13.91 -23.81
C ASP A 46 11.92 -13.94 -23.45
N VAL A 47 11.63 -13.91 -22.15
CA VAL A 47 10.27 -13.88 -21.62
C VAL A 47 10.15 -12.73 -20.64
N GLN A 48 9.27 -11.79 -20.96
CA GLN A 48 8.94 -10.65 -20.12
C GLN A 48 7.59 -10.88 -19.47
N LEU A 49 7.55 -10.87 -18.15
CA LEU A 49 6.33 -10.91 -17.34
C LEU A 49 6.18 -9.58 -16.61
N ASN A 50 5.25 -8.76 -17.07
CA ASN A 50 4.90 -7.50 -16.43
C ASN A 50 3.63 -7.70 -15.60
N LEU A 51 3.69 -7.36 -14.32
CA LEU A 51 2.57 -7.48 -13.38
C LEU A 51 2.21 -6.10 -12.86
N ASP A 52 0.94 -5.74 -12.97
CA ASP A 52 0.44 -4.46 -12.49
C ASP A 52 0.38 -4.47 -10.95
N MET A 53 1.15 -3.59 -10.34
CA MET A 53 1.16 -3.40 -8.90
C MET A 53 0.08 -2.38 -8.51
N LYS A 54 -1.19 -2.82 -8.51
CA LYS A 54 -2.31 -1.96 -8.08
C LYS A 54 -2.28 -1.73 -6.58
N ILE A 55 -2.72 -0.53 -6.20
CA ILE A 55 -2.96 -0.17 -4.81
C ILE A 55 -4.30 -0.77 -4.38
N ARG A 56 -4.36 -1.33 -3.19
CA ARG A 56 -5.57 -1.89 -2.60
C ARG A 56 -5.61 -1.65 -1.10
N TYR A 57 -6.81 -1.62 -0.56
CA TYR A 57 -7.05 -1.62 0.88
C TYR A 57 -7.27 -3.04 1.36
N THR A 58 -6.61 -3.40 2.45
CA THR A 58 -6.76 -4.69 3.13
C THR A 58 -7.35 -4.46 4.51
N VAL A 59 -8.42 -5.18 4.83
CA VAL A 59 -9.06 -5.16 6.15
C VAL A 59 -8.87 -6.51 6.82
N ALA A 60 -8.73 -6.50 8.14
CA ALA A 60 -8.66 -7.73 8.92
C ALA A 60 -10.06 -8.33 9.17
N ASN A 61 -10.10 -9.61 9.50
CA ASN A 61 -11.30 -10.24 10.04
C ASN A 61 -11.69 -9.58 11.39
N ASN A 62 -12.99 -9.44 11.67
CA ASN A 62 -13.50 -8.85 12.91
C ASN A 62 -13.04 -9.58 14.20
N MET A 63 -12.46 -10.77 14.08
CA MET A 63 -11.83 -11.47 15.20
C MET A 63 -10.49 -10.84 15.63
N VAL A 64 -9.92 -9.95 14.79
CA VAL A 64 -8.73 -9.15 15.10
C VAL A 64 -9.22 -7.80 15.62
N GLU A 65 -9.54 -7.74 16.91
CA GLU A 65 -10.25 -6.61 17.53
C GLU A 65 -9.46 -5.30 17.42
N GLU A 66 -8.12 -5.35 17.44
CA GLU A 66 -7.23 -4.19 17.42
C GLU A 66 -7.30 -3.40 16.10
N THR A 67 -7.79 -4.03 15.03
CA THR A 67 -7.84 -3.42 13.70
C THR A 67 -9.25 -3.22 13.16
N VAL A 68 -10.26 -3.38 14.02
CA VAL A 68 -11.66 -3.13 13.63
C VAL A 68 -11.85 -1.68 13.18
N GLY A 69 -12.47 -1.49 12.02
CA GLY A 69 -12.68 -0.17 11.41
C GLY A 69 -11.43 0.47 10.79
N GLN A 70 -10.36 -0.31 10.65
CA GLN A 70 -9.10 0.12 10.03
C GLN A 70 -8.81 -0.64 8.74
N ALA A 71 -7.99 -0.04 7.88
CA ALA A 71 -7.43 -0.69 6.71
C ALA A 71 -5.92 -0.44 6.61
N ALA A 72 -5.23 -1.38 5.98
CA ALA A 72 -3.85 -1.24 5.56
C ALA A 72 -3.81 -0.99 4.05
N ILE A 73 -2.79 -0.26 3.60
CA ILE A 73 -2.55 0.02 2.18
C ILE A 73 -1.46 -0.94 1.67
N GLU A 74 -1.76 -1.61 0.57
CA GLU A 74 -0.84 -2.51 -0.11
C GLU A 74 -0.71 -2.12 -1.59
N ARG A 75 0.47 -2.35 -2.16
CA ARG A 75 0.73 -2.19 -3.59
C ARG A 75 1.51 -3.40 -4.10
N GLY A 76 0.87 -4.21 -4.94
CA GLY A 76 1.44 -5.52 -5.29
C GLY A 76 1.67 -6.37 -4.03
N PRO A 77 2.88 -6.90 -3.81
CA PRO A 77 3.22 -7.70 -2.63
C PRO A 77 3.63 -6.85 -1.41
N LEU A 78 3.70 -5.53 -1.55
CA LEU A 78 4.25 -4.64 -0.53
C LEU A 78 3.14 -4.07 0.35
N VAL A 79 3.33 -4.15 1.65
CA VAL A 79 2.57 -3.39 2.65
C VAL A 79 3.24 -2.04 2.83
N TYR A 80 2.44 -0.99 3.02
CA TYR A 80 2.90 0.37 3.22
C TYR A 80 2.63 0.85 4.65
N CYS A 81 3.50 1.71 5.15
CA CYS A 81 3.35 2.36 6.45
C CYS A 81 3.63 3.86 6.35
N CYS A 82 3.13 4.62 7.32
CA CYS A 82 3.49 6.02 7.54
C CYS A 82 4.39 6.11 8.77
N GLU A 83 5.43 6.91 8.69
CA GLU A 83 6.22 7.32 9.86
C GLU A 83 5.89 8.78 10.23
N SER A 84 6.16 9.18 11.46
CA SER A 84 5.88 10.54 11.94
C SER A 84 6.51 11.64 11.08
N VAL A 85 7.65 11.36 10.43
CA VAL A 85 8.36 12.29 9.54
C VAL A 85 7.68 12.46 8.18
N ASP A 86 6.69 11.64 7.86
CA ASP A 86 6.00 11.61 6.56
C ASP A 86 4.68 12.35 6.55
N THR A 87 4.32 13.02 7.64
CA THR A 87 3.04 13.70 7.78
C THR A 87 3.14 14.97 8.61
N HIS A 88 2.17 15.87 8.44
CA HIS A 88 1.96 17.03 9.29
C HIS A 88 0.81 16.81 10.31
N ALA A 89 0.35 15.58 10.49
CA ALA A 89 -0.58 15.25 11.57
C ALA A 89 0.09 15.39 12.94
N SER A 90 -0.69 15.64 13.98
CA SER A 90 -0.17 15.78 15.36
C SER A 90 0.32 14.43 15.90
N THR A 91 -0.32 13.34 15.49
CA THR A 91 0.02 11.96 15.76
C THR A 91 -0.50 11.11 14.60
N LEU A 92 0.08 9.93 14.39
CA LEU A 92 -0.39 9.00 13.35
C LEU A 92 -1.80 8.46 13.66
N ASP A 93 -2.23 8.48 14.92
CA ASP A 93 -3.59 8.10 15.34
C ASP A 93 -4.68 9.05 14.81
N ASP A 94 -4.30 10.25 14.43
CA ASP A 94 -5.23 11.27 13.92
C ASP A 94 -5.41 11.21 12.39
N ILE A 95 -4.76 10.27 11.71
CA ILE A 95 -4.89 10.06 10.27
C ILE A 95 -6.02 9.07 10.00
N TYR A 96 -6.97 9.48 9.16
CA TYR A 96 -8.12 8.69 8.71
C TYR A 96 -8.10 8.57 7.20
N LEU A 97 -8.14 7.34 6.69
CA LEU A 97 -8.15 7.07 5.26
C LEU A 97 -9.40 7.59 4.59
N ASP A 98 -9.22 8.39 3.57
CA ASP A 98 -10.27 8.70 2.60
C ASP A 98 -10.23 7.63 1.48
N LEU A 99 -11.22 6.76 1.44
CA LEU A 99 -11.29 5.70 0.42
C LEU A 99 -11.42 6.23 -1.02
N ASN A 100 -11.66 7.54 -1.18
CA ASN A 100 -11.68 8.21 -2.48
C ASN A 100 -10.37 8.97 -2.76
N ALA A 101 -9.39 8.94 -1.84
CA ALA A 101 -8.11 9.60 -2.05
C ALA A 101 -7.33 8.92 -3.20
N GLU A 102 -6.65 9.75 -3.98
CA GLU A 102 -5.73 9.29 -5.00
C GLU A 102 -4.34 9.11 -4.38
N PHE A 103 -3.74 7.96 -4.64
CA PHE A 103 -2.35 7.68 -4.27
C PHE A 103 -1.46 7.88 -5.49
N VAL A 104 -0.47 8.75 -5.37
CA VAL A 104 0.52 9.02 -6.42
C VAL A 104 1.81 8.27 -6.10
N PRO A 105 2.19 7.24 -6.90
CA PRO A 105 3.49 6.59 -6.74
C PRO A 105 4.61 7.54 -7.13
N VAL A 106 5.60 7.72 -6.23
CA VAL A 106 6.76 8.58 -6.44
C VAL A 106 8.06 7.84 -6.17
N GLU A 107 9.13 8.17 -6.90
CA GLU A 107 10.47 7.67 -6.55
C GLU A 107 10.92 8.36 -5.25
N PHE A 108 11.34 7.59 -4.30
CA PHE A 108 11.81 8.04 -2.99
C PHE A 108 13.09 7.31 -2.61
N GLU A 109 13.94 7.95 -1.84
CA GLU A 109 15.23 7.38 -1.43
C GLU A 109 15.43 7.50 0.08
N ILE A 110 15.83 6.40 0.71
CA ILE A 110 16.26 6.37 2.12
C ILE A 110 17.64 5.71 2.14
N GLU A 111 18.63 6.38 2.70
CA GLU A 111 20.02 5.89 2.84
C GLU A 111 20.60 5.30 1.55
N GLY A 112 20.39 5.95 0.40
CA GLY A 112 20.87 5.50 -0.90
C GLY A 112 20.05 4.37 -1.52
N ARG A 113 18.98 3.90 -0.88
CA ARG A 113 18.08 2.86 -1.41
C ARG A 113 16.84 3.48 -2.04
N LYS A 114 16.70 3.31 -3.34
CA LYS A 114 15.54 3.76 -4.09
C LYS A 114 14.35 2.83 -3.88
N MET A 115 13.17 3.43 -3.72
CA MET A 115 11.90 2.73 -3.55
C MET A 115 10.76 3.56 -4.16
N THR A 116 9.60 2.96 -4.29
CA THR A 116 8.38 3.68 -4.62
C THR A 116 7.64 4.02 -3.35
N ALA A 117 7.54 5.30 -2.99
CA ALA A 117 6.61 5.79 -1.96
C ALA A 117 5.25 6.09 -2.59
N LEU A 118 4.23 6.26 -1.76
CA LEU A 118 2.88 6.68 -2.16
C LEU A 118 2.59 8.01 -1.48
N GLU A 119 2.25 9.04 -2.25
CA GLU A 119 1.80 10.32 -1.73
C GLU A 119 0.29 10.47 -1.89
N THR A 120 -0.36 11.00 -0.87
CA THR A 120 -1.81 11.18 -0.80
C THR A 120 -2.18 12.33 0.11
N GLU A 121 -3.45 12.72 0.10
CA GLU A 121 -4.03 13.64 1.09
C GLU A 121 -5.11 12.92 1.89
N GLU A 122 -4.86 12.76 3.19
CA GLU A 122 -5.75 12.05 4.10
C GLU A 122 -6.39 12.98 5.12
N TYR A 123 -7.54 12.60 5.63
CA TYR A 123 -8.20 13.35 6.70
C TYR A 123 -7.40 13.26 7.99
N THR A 124 -7.24 14.42 8.65
CA THR A 124 -6.61 14.50 9.96
C THR A 124 -7.50 15.25 10.94
N ILE A 125 -7.51 14.80 12.19
CA ILE A 125 -8.19 15.50 13.29
C ILE A 125 -7.25 16.56 13.86
N ASP A 126 -7.76 17.78 14.06
CA ASP A 126 -7.07 18.82 14.81
C ASP A 126 -7.35 18.63 16.31
N ARG A 127 -6.32 18.33 17.07
CA ARG A 127 -6.38 18.16 18.53
C ARG A 127 -5.83 19.36 19.31
N SER A 128 -5.64 20.51 18.67
CA SER A 128 -5.06 21.69 19.32
C SER A 128 -5.84 22.15 20.56
N GLU A 129 -7.15 21.93 20.57
CA GLU A 129 -8.04 22.27 21.69
C GLU A 129 -8.18 21.18 22.76
N PHE A 130 -7.54 20.03 22.60
CA PHE A 130 -7.58 18.96 23.60
C PHE A 130 -6.72 19.33 24.81
N ASP A 131 -7.28 19.17 26.02
CA ASP A 131 -6.52 19.28 27.25
C ASP A 131 -5.59 18.07 27.40
N ARG A 132 -4.30 18.30 27.21
CA ARG A 132 -3.25 17.25 27.30
C ARG A 132 -3.11 16.65 28.70
N ASN A 133 -3.63 17.30 29.75
CA ASN A 133 -3.56 16.83 31.10
C ASN A 133 -4.81 16.02 31.51
N ALA A 134 -5.84 16.01 30.69
CA ALA A 134 -7.07 15.26 30.94
C ALA A 134 -7.05 13.92 30.20
N LEU A 135 -7.13 12.80 30.93
CA LEU A 135 -7.25 11.46 30.33
C LEU A 135 -8.60 11.28 29.61
N TYR A 136 -9.64 11.91 30.08
CA TYR A 136 -10.99 11.89 29.51
C TYR A 136 -11.57 13.30 29.51
N GLN A 137 -12.23 13.67 28.43
CA GLN A 137 -12.88 14.97 28.31
C GLN A 137 -14.15 14.84 27.48
N PRO A 138 -15.13 15.73 27.61
CA PRO A 138 -16.32 15.72 26.78
C PRO A 138 -15.94 15.78 25.30
N LEU A 139 -16.64 14.98 24.48
CA LEU A 139 -16.45 15.02 23.04
C LEU A 139 -16.84 16.41 22.52
N LYS A 140 -15.89 17.07 21.90
CA LYS A 140 -16.12 18.26 21.09
C LYS A 140 -15.94 17.88 19.63
N TYR A 141 -16.79 18.37 18.77
CA TYR A 141 -16.61 18.20 17.33
C TYR A 141 -15.41 19.06 16.89
N HIS A 142 -14.38 18.39 16.50
CA HIS A 142 -13.23 19.01 15.85
C HIS A 142 -13.33 18.72 14.36
N GLY A 143 -13.24 19.73 13.53
CA GLY A 143 -13.24 19.56 12.08
C GLY A 143 -12.10 18.66 11.64
N MET A 144 -12.32 17.91 10.57
CA MET A 144 -11.27 17.19 9.87
C MET A 144 -10.76 18.05 8.71
N SER A 145 -9.47 18.05 8.49
CA SER A 145 -8.83 18.68 7.33
C SER A 145 -7.97 17.68 6.60
N LYS A 146 -7.84 17.82 5.29
CA LYS A 146 -6.90 17.01 4.52
C LYS A 146 -5.49 17.54 4.69
N LYS A 147 -4.56 16.63 4.90
CA LYS A 147 -3.13 16.92 4.94
C LYS A 147 -2.38 15.90 4.12
N HIS A 148 -1.26 16.34 3.59
CA HIS A 148 -0.33 15.47 2.88
C HIS A 148 0.20 14.37 3.81
N VAL A 149 0.19 13.14 3.29
CA VAL A 149 0.71 11.94 3.92
C VAL A 149 1.54 11.18 2.90
N ARG A 150 2.75 10.79 3.28
CA ARG A 150 3.58 9.89 2.50
C ARG A 150 3.58 8.51 3.17
N LEU A 151 3.41 7.49 2.36
CA LEU A 151 3.54 6.10 2.79
C LEU A 151 4.77 5.51 2.13
N ILE A 152 5.57 4.80 2.91
CA ILE A 152 6.74 4.07 2.43
C ILE A 152 6.50 2.56 2.54
N PRO A 153 7.21 1.73 1.74
CA PRO A 153 7.15 0.29 1.94
C PRO A 153 7.61 -0.09 3.34
N TYR A 154 6.86 -0.96 4.02
CA TYR A 154 7.13 -1.36 5.41
C TYR A 154 8.55 -1.88 5.65
N TYR A 155 9.18 -2.53 4.67
CA TYR A 155 10.56 -3.00 4.79
C TYR A 155 11.59 -1.87 4.95
N ALA A 156 11.20 -0.62 4.64
CA ALA A 156 12.07 0.56 4.73
C ALA A 156 11.89 1.33 6.05
N TRP A 157 10.99 0.88 6.92
CA TRP A 157 10.73 1.48 8.23
C TRP A 157 11.98 1.49 9.13
N ASP A 158 12.03 2.48 10.04
CA ASP A 158 13.07 2.65 11.08
C ASP A 158 14.49 2.87 10.55
N ASN A 159 14.60 3.51 9.37
CA ASN A 159 15.88 3.89 8.77
C ASN A 159 16.03 5.42 8.63
N ARG A 160 15.29 6.19 9.46
CA ARG A 160 15.29 7.66 9.49
C ARG A 160 15.23 8.16 10.93
N ASP A 161 14.64 9.32 11.16
CA ASP A 161 14.50 9.90 12.50
C ASP A 161 13.59 9.06 13.40
N TYR A 162 13.88 9.09 14.70
CA TYR A 162 13.04 8.43 15.71
C TYR A 162 11.62 8.98 15.68
N GLY A 163 10.62 8.08 15.69
CA GLY A 163 9.22 8.45 15.65
C GLY A 163 8.29 7.23 15.74
N GLU A 164 7.01 7.52 15.59
CA GLU A 164 5.97 6.49 15.49
C GLU A 164 5.88 5.96 14.06
N MET A 165 5.37 4.73 13.93
CA MET A 165 5.03 4.12 12.65
C MET A 165 3.64 3.48 12.72
N ARG A 166 2.87 3.58 11.62
CA ARG A 166 1.54 2.98 11.52
C ARG A 166 1.31 2.32 10.17
N ILE A 167 0.64 1.15 10.19
CA ILE A 167 0.20 0.39 9.01
C ILE A 167 -1.32 0.43 8.90
N TRP A 168 -2.03 0.27 10.03
CA TRP A 168 -3.48 0.19 10.09
C TRP A 168 -4.06 1.56 10.44
N PHE A 169 -4.83 2.13 9.53
CA PHE A 169 -5.43 3.45 9.70
C PHE A 169 -6.94 3.33 9.79
N PRO A 170 -7.59 4.08 10.70
CA PRO A 170 -9.03 4.18 10.72
C PRO A 170 -9.56 4.71 9.39
N ILE A 171 -10.75 4.24 9.00
CA ILE A 171 -11.40 4.65 7.75
C ILE A 171 -12.33 5.83 8.04
N ALA A 172 -12.20 6.91 7.27
CA ALA A 172 -13.16 8.01 7.28
C ALA A 172 -14.39 7.59 6.45
N TYR A 173 -15.48 7.27 7.11
CA TYR A 173 -16.76 7.06 6.45
C TYR A 173 -17.41 8.44 6.20
N THR A 174 -17.09 9.06 5.07
CA THR A 174 -17.79 10.27 4.62
C THR A 174 -19.13 9.86 4.01
N VAL A 175 -20.20 10.38 4.56
CA VAL A 175 -21.57 10.23 4.03
C VAL A 175 -21.80 11.26 2.94
#